data_457d0b306c26c752485ca6ecb3ac0e38
#
_entry.id   457d0b306c26c752485ca6ecb3ac0e38
#
_cell.length_a   1.000
_cell.length_b   1.000
_cell.length_c   1.000
_cell.angle_alpha   90.00
_cell.angle_beta   90.00
_cell.angle_gamma   90.00
#
_symmetry.space_group_name_H-M   'P 1'
#
loop_
_entity.id
_entity.type
_entity.pdbx_description
1 polymer ?
#
loop_
_entity_poly.entity_id
_entity_poly.type
_entity_poly.pdbx_seq_one_letter_code
_entity_poly.pdbx_strand_id
1 'polypeptide(L)'
;MTPATPRCGCGTSTHPDLGTALREAAAAARAALDAAAEPPDVGIVFVAGAYGVAIRPALESLSDLVPATTVIGTTAEGVLGNGVELERIPAVTVWLARLPGAWIRPVSLDYRQTPDGGMFAGWRDDLAADLPANATLLLLADPFSFPVDAFIARMAEEHPGMPIVGGMASGAAEPGGNTLVIGSRTEDSGAVGLVVGGSVRIRPVVSQGCRPIGRPMVVTKSEENLIVELGGRPALERLREIYGQLDEADRQLVRTSLHVGRAATEFRETFGRGDFLVRNVVGADPESGVVAVGDTIRTGQTVQFHVRDATTADEDLRSLLVAAEAAAPVGALVFTCNGRGMRLFDEPHHDARCVQECLGPIPTAGFFAQGEIGPIGDRTFLHGFTASIALVEPADAPPQEATIA
;
A
#
# COMPACT_ATOMS: atom_id res chain seq x y z
N MET A 1 -14.62 20.75 -27.90
CA MET A 1 -14.37 19.29 -27.88
C MET A 1 -14.48 18.86 -26.42
N THR A 2 -15.36 17.94 -26.13
CA THR A 2 -15.43 17.34 -24.77
C THR A 2 -14.08 16.69 -24.49
N PRO A 3 -13.42 16.94 -23.34
CA PRO A 3 -12.17 16.28 -23.02
C PRO A 3 -12.40 14.76 -23.06
N ALA A 4 -11.47 14.03 -23.62
CA ALA A 4 -11.57 12.58 -23.66
C ALA A 4 -11.53 12.04 -22.23
N THR A 5 -12.47 11.15 -21.90
CA THR A 5 -12.61 10.58 -20.55
C THR A 5 -11.47 9.59 -20.26
N PRO A 6 -10.85 9.63 -19.07
CA PRO A 6 -9.87 8.62 -18.67
C PRO A 6 -10.49 7.22 -18.68
N ARG A 7 -9.71 6.23 -19.11
CA ARG A 7 -10.12 4.83 -19.20
C ARG A 7 -9.01 3.92 -18.70
N CYS A 8 -9.39 2.82 -18.10
CA CYS A 8 -8.48 1.80 -17.63
C CYS A 8 -8.89 0.43 -18.17
N GLY A 9 -7.94 -0.51 -18.19
CA GLY A 9 -8.16 -1.90 -18.53
C GLY A 9 -7.24 -2.77 -17.70
N CYS A 10 -7.71 -3.94 -17.28
CA CYS A 10 -6.91 -4.89 -16.51
C CYS A 10 -7.07 -6.30 -17.08
N GLY A 11 -5.95 -7.05 -17.07
CA GLY A 11 -5.92 -8.47 -17.43
C GLY A 11 -5.01 -9.24 -16.49
N THR A 12 -5.36 -10.50 -16.25
CA THR A 12 -4.58 -11.43 -15.44
C THR A 12 -4.32 -12.71 -16.22
N SER A 13 -3.19 -13.38 -15.92
CA SER A 13 -2.90 -14.73 -16.43
C SER A 13 -2.17 -15.55 -15.38
N THR A 14 -2.47 -16.85 -15.36
CA THR A 14 -1.80 -17.86 -14.52
C THR A 14 -1.02 -18.86 -15.37
N HIS A 15 -0.69 -18.50 -16.59
CA HIS A 15 0.08 -19.38 -17.48
C HIS A 15 1.47 -19.67 -16.86
N PRO A 16 1.94 -20.92 -16.86
CA PRO A 16 3.21 -21.29 -16.22
C PRO A 16 4.45 -20.69 -16.90
N ASP A 17 4.39 -20.37 -18.19
CA ASP A 17 5.42 -19.60 -18.89
C ASP A 17 5.17 -18.11 -18.74
N LEU A 18 6.10 -17.40 -18.12
CA LEU A 18 5.95 -15.98 -17.79
C LEU A 18 5.79 -15.08 -19.02
N GLY A 19 6.54 -15.35 -20.10
CA GLY A 19 6.42 -14.56 -21.33
C GLY A 19 5.03 -14.70 -21.96
N THR A 20 4.43 -15.89 -21.89
CA THR A 20 3.06 -16.13 -22.33
C THR A 20 2.06 -15.48 -21.39
N ALA A 21 2.26 -15.57 -20.06
CA ALA A 21 1.40 -14.92 -19.08
C ALA A 21 1.34 -13.40 -19.27
N LEU A 22 2.49 -12.76 -19.50
CA LEU A 22 2.58 -11.33 -19.80
C LEU A 22 1.80 -10.95 -21.06
N ARG A 23 1.94 -11.72 -22.15
CA ARG A 23 1.20 -11.49 -23.40
C ARG A 23 -0.31 -11.62 -23.22
N GLU A 24 -0.76 -12.66 -22.54
CA GLU A 24 -2.18 -12.91 -22.26
C GLU A 24 -2.79 -11.80 -21.40
N ALA A 25 -2.13 -11.44 -20.29
CA ALA A 25 -2.59 -10.40 -19.40
C ALA A 25 -2.61 -9.02 -20.09
N ALA A 26 -1.56 -8.68 -20.86
CA ALA A 26 -1.50 -7.44 -21.63
C ALA A 26 -2.57 -7.36 -22.72
N ALA A 27 -2.82 -8.47 -23.44
CA ALA A 27 -3.88 -8.55 -24.45
C ALA A 27 -5.27 -8.36 -23.83
N ALA A 28 -5.54 -9.00 -22.67
CA ALA A 28 -6.80 -8.85 -21.95
C ALA A 28 -6.99 -7.42 -21.44
N ALA A 29 -5.96 -6.82 -20.86
CA ALA A 29 -5.99 -5.42 -20.40
C ALA A 29 -6.27 -4.45 -21.55
N ARG A 30 -5.63 -4.66 -22.71
CA ARG A 30 -5.84 -3.85 -23.89
C ARG A 30 -7.24 -3.97 -24.45
N ALA A 31 -7.80 -5.18 -24.49
CA ALA A 31 -9.17 -5.43 -24.93
C ALA A 31 -10.19 -4.72 -24.00
N ALA A 32 -9.96 -4.76 -22.69
CA ALA A 32 -10.79 -4.06 -21.70
C ALA A 32 -10.70 -2.54 -21.81
N LEU A 33 -9.55 -2.00 -22.24
CA LEU A 33 -9.35 -0.56 -22.46
C LEU A 33 -10.09 -0.04 -23.71
N ASP A 34 -10.59 -0.91 -24.58
CA ASP A 34 -11.22 -0.56 -25.87
C ASP A 34 -10.31 0.36 -26.73
N ALA A 35 -9.02 0.06 -26.75
CA ALA A 35 -8.00 0.91 -27.33
C ALA A 35 -7.71 0.52 -28.78
N ALA A 36 -8.56 0.93 -29.71
CA ALA A 36 -8.36 0.57 -31.11
C ALA A 36 -7.23 1.35 -31.80
N ALA A 37 -6.80 2.54 -31.35
CA ALA A 37 -5.99 3.42 -32.17
C ALA A 37 -4.70 3.97 -31.53
N GLU A 38 -4.63 4.18 -30.22
CA GLU A 38 -3.47 4.83 -29.58
C GLU A 38 -2.91 4.00 -28.43
N PRO A 39 -1.58 4.05 -28.17
CA PRO A 39 -1.00 3.34 -27.04
C PRO A 39 -1.52 3.92 -25.72
N PRO A 40 -1.65 3.11 -24.65
CA PRO A 40 -1.91 3.58 -23.30
C PRO A 40 -0.80 4.52 -22.80
N ASP A 41 -1.17 5.48 -21.96
CA ASP A 41 -0.20 6.38 -21.32
C ASP A 41 0.62 5.67 -20.24
N VAL A 42 -0.05 4.76 -19.49
CA VAL A 42 0.53 4.03 -18.35
C VAL A 42 0.26 2.55 -18.47
N GLY A 43 1.30 1.76 -18.18
CA GLY A 43 1.23 0.33 -17.91
C GLY A 43 1.78 0.03 -16.51
N ILE A 44 1.05 -0.78 -15.73
CA ILE A 44 1.52 -1.24 -14.42
C ILE A 44 1.46 -2.76 -14.42
N VAL A 45 2.56 -3.40 -13.99
CA VAL A 45 2.72 -4.85 -14.07
C VAL A 45 3.12 -5.41 -12.71
N PHE A 46 2.36 -6.37 -12.23
CA PHE A 46 2.67 -7.14 -11.03
C PHE A 46 2.88 -8.60 -11.39
N VAL A 47 4.00 -9.17 -10.89
CA VAL A 47 4.41 -10.54 -11.19
C VAL A 47 4.59 -11.32 -9.90
N ALA A 48 3.90 -12.45 -9.76
CA ALA A 48 4.07 -13.31 -8.60
C ALA A 48 5.47 -13.95 -8.59
N GLY A 49 6.14 -13.97 -7.42
CA GLY A 49 7.48 -14.50 -7.23
C GLY A 49 7.63 -16.00 -7.54
N ALA A 50 6.51 -16.71 -7.65
CA ALA A 50 6.46 -18.13 -8.00
C ALA A 50 7.09 -18.50 -9.36
N TYR A 51 7.34 -17.52 -10.25
CA TYR A 51 8.09 -17.73 -11.49
C TYR A 51 9.61 -17.86 -11.28
N GLY A 52 10.13 -17.48 -10.15
CA GLY A 52 11.55 -17.64 -9.78
C GLY A 52 12.51 -16.96 -10.76
N VAL A 53 13.54 -17.67 -11.17
CA VAL A 53 14.64 -17.16 -12.03
C VAL A 53 14.21 -16.68 -13.43
N ALA A 54 13.01 -17.03 -13.88
CA ALA A 54 12.49 -16.60 -15.18
C ALA A 54 12.03 -15.11 -15.18
N ILE A 55 11.89 -14.49 -14.00
CA ILE A 55 11.29 -13.15 -13.87
C ILE A 55 12.13 -12.09 -14.54
N ARG A 56 13.40 -11.95 -14.17
CA ARG A 56 14.27 -10.87 -14.64
C ARG A 56 14.41 -10.85 -16.18
N PRO A 57 14.76 -11.97 -16.85
CA PRO A 57 14.86 -11.98 -18.32
C PRO A 57 13.57 -11.63 -19.04
N ALA A 58 12.40 -12.05 -18.51
CA ALA A 58 11.13 -11.73 -19.11
C ALA A 58 10.76 -10.24 -18.95
N LEU A 59 11.08 -9.65 -17.80
CA LEU A 59 10.80 -8.24 -17.54
C LEU A 59 11.73 -7.28 -18.29
N GLU A 60 12.93 -7.70 -18.65
CA GLU A 60 13.81 -6.94 -19.56
C GLU A 60 13.21 -6.72 -20.96
N SER A 61 12.29 -7.60 -21.38
CA SER A 61 11.54 -7.50 -22.64
C SER A 61 10.13 -6.91 -22.47
N LEU A 62 9.82 -6.35 -21.31
CA LEU A 62 8.46 -5.94 -20.95
C LEU A 62 7.89 -4.85 -21.86
N SER A 63 8.72 -3.90 -22.31
CA SER A 63 8.30 -2.84 -23.23
C SER A 63 7.75 -3.35 -24.57
N ASP A 64 8.18 -4.54 -25.00
CA ASP A 64 7.70 -5.18 -26.23
C ASP A 64 6.36 -5.91 -25.99
N LEU A 65 6.10 -6.30 -24.76
CA LEU A 65 4.93 -7.08 -24.36
C LEU A 65 3.78 -6.20 -23.84
N VAL A 66 4.10 -5.09 -23.20
CA VAL A 66 3.15 -4.13 -22.62
C VAL A 66 3.29 -2.79 -23.34
N PRO A 67 2.50 -2.54 -24.39
CA PRO A 67 2.64 -1.36 -25.23
C PRO A 67 2.01 -0.12 -24.55
N ALA A 68 2.71 0.47 -23.61
CA ALA A 68 2.36 1.73 -22.96
C ALA A 68 3.52 2.72 -23.03
N THR A 69 3.22 4.03 -23.00
CA THR A 69 4.25 5.10 -23.04
C THR A 69 5.15 5.03 -21.81
N THR A 70 4.59 4.74 -20.66
CA THR A 70 5.33 4.58 -19.40
C THR A 70 4.91 3.29 -18.72
N VAL A 71 5.87 2.46 -18.32
CA VAL A 71 5.62 1.20 -17.62
C VAL A 71 6.37 1.20 -16.29
N ILE A 72 5.68 0.82 -15.21
CA ILE A 72 6.30 0.46 -13.94
C ILE A 72 5.79 -0.91 -13.47
N GLY A 73 6.51 -1.55 -12.56
CA GLY A 73 6.07 -2.83 -12.02
C GLY A 73 6.93 -3.34 -10.90
N THR A 74 6.49 -4.43 -10.28
CA THR A 74 7.25 -5.11 -9.23
C THR A 74 6.89 -6.58 -9.13
N THR A 75 7.80 -7.35 -8.52
CA THR A 75 7.53 -8.71 -8.07
C THR A 75 6.84 -8.71 -6.71
N ALA A 76 5.96 -9.69 -6.51
CA ALA A 76 5.16 -9.80 -5.29
C ALA A 76 4.96 -11.27 -4.87
N GLU A 77 4.56 -11.51 -3.62
CA GLU A 77 4.19 -12.85 -3.13
C GLU A 77 2.93 -13.37 -3.87
N GLY A 78 1.99 -12.49 -4.15
CA GLY A 78 0.78 -12.74 -4.92
C GLY A 78 0.30 -11.46 -5.59
N VAL A 79 -0.56 -11.62 -6.59
CA VAL A 79 -1.13 -10.51 -7.36
C VAL A 79 -2.65 -10.55 -7.35
N LEU A 80 -3.29 -9.45 -7.67
CA LEU A 80 -4.74 -9.39 -7.79
C LEU A 80 -5.19 -8.60 -9.02
N GLY A 81 -6.38 -8.90 -9.52
CA GLY A 81 -6.99 -8.17 -10.63
C GLY A 81 -8.44 -8.55 -10.85
N ASN A 82 -9.29 -7.55 -11.12
CA ASN A 82 -10.71 -7.72 -11.50
C ASN A 82 -11.51 -8.67 -10.59
N GLY A 83 -11.38 -8.51 -9.27
CA GLY A 83 -12.11 -9.30 -8.28
C GLY A 83 -11.49 -10.66 -7.94
N VAL A 84 -10.26 -10.95 -8.40
CA VAL A 84 -9.54 -12.20 -8.12
C VAL A 84 -8.21 -11.92 -7.44
N GLU A 85 -7.88 -12.67 -6.41
CA GLU A 85 -6.58 -12.70 -5.74
C GLU A 85 -5.87 -14.02 -6.06
N LEU A 86 -4.65 -13.93 -6.53
CA LEU A 86 -3.84 -15.06 -6.99
C LEU A 86 -2.63 -15.19 -6.07
N GLU A 87 -2.82 -15.97 -5.01
CA GLU A 87 -1.83 -16.18 -3.95
C GLU A 87 -1.03 -17.47 -4.19
N ARG A 88 0.28 -17.41 -4.01
CA ARG A 88 1.21 -18.56 -4.00
C ARG A 88 1.20 -19.43 -5.27
N ILE A 89 0.77 -18.86 -6.37
CA ILE A 89 0.80 -19.49 -7.70
C ILE A 89 1.49 -18.57 -8.71
N PRO A 90 2.04 -19.10 -9.80
CA PRO A 90 2.48 -18.26 -10.92
C PRO A 90 1.30 -17.43 -11.44
N ALA A 91 1.46 -16.11 -11.42
CA ALA A 91 0.43 -15.20 -11.89
C ALA A 91 1.02 -13.84 -12.28
N VAL A 92 0.38 -13.21 -13.25
CA VAL A 92 0.69 -11.85 -13.73
C VAL A 92 -0.60 -11.05 -13.76
N THR A 93 -0.50 -9.79 -13.36
CA THR A 93 -1.54 -8.80 -13.58
C THR A 93 -0.95 -7.62 -14.34
N VAL A 94 -1.62 -7.22 -15.42
CA VAL A 94 -1.30 -6.03 -16.22
C VAL A 94 -2.47 -5.05 -16.15
N TRP A 95 -2.18 -3.82 -15.77
CA TRP A 95 -3.13 -2.73 -15.76
C TRP A 95 -2.66 -1.65 -16.75
N LEU A 96 -3.56 -1.21 -17.62
CA LEU A 96 -3.31 -0.19 -18.63
C LEU A 96 -4.25 0.98 -18.42
N ALA A 97 -3.74 2.20 -18.59
CA ALA A 97 -4.56 3.39 -18.52
C ALA A 97 -4.30 4.34 -19.69
N ARG A 98 -5.39 4.92 -20.19
CA ARG A 98 -5.38 6.10 -21.05
C ARG A 98 -5.92 7.28 -20.24
N LEU A 99 -5.07 8.27 -20.03
CA LEU A 99 -5.29 9.41 -19.14
C LEU A 99 -5.09 10.73 -19.88
N PRO A 100 -6.01 11.09 -20.78
CA PRO A 100 -5.83 12.27 -21.66
C PRO A 100 -5.66 13.56 -20.86
N GLY A 101 -4.58 14.29 -21.12
CA GLY A 101 -4.24 15.54 -20.42
C GLY A 101 -3.68 15.36 -19.01
N ALA A 102 -3.45 14.11 -18.58
CA ALA A 102 -2.77 13.86 -17.31
C ALA A 102 -1.29 14.25 -17.40
N TRP A 103 -0.78 14.77 -16.31
CA TRP A 103 0.64 14.98 -16.10
C TRP A 103 1.22 13.74 -15.45
N ILE A 104 2.10 13.04 -16.17
CA ILE A 104 2.67 11.78 -15.76
C ILE A 104 4.18 11.84 -15.85
N ARG A 105 4.88 11.53 -14.77
CA ARG A 105 6.34 11.46 -14.74
C ARG A 105 6.82 10.22 -14.01
N PRO A 106 7.57 9.33 -14.67
CA PRO A 106 8.22 8.20 -14.02
C PRO A 106 9.41 8.67 -13.17
N VAL A 107 9.59 8.04 -12.03
CA VAL A 107 10.73 8.24 -11.13
C VAL A 107 11.39 6.91 -10.80
N SER A 108 12.73 6.89 -10.79
CA SER A 108 13.55 5.80 -10.25
C SER A 108 14.37 6.40 -9.12
N LEU A 109 14.20 5.87 -7.93
CA LEU A 109 14.76 6.38 -6.69
C LEU A 109 15.77 5.39 -6.13
N ASP A 110 16.91 5.90 -5.72
CA ASP A 110 17.96 5.13 -5.06
C ASP A 110 18.26 5.72 -3.68
N TYR A 111 18.74 4.89 -2.78
CA TYR A 111 19.21 5.31 -1.47
C TYR A 111 20.64 4.86 -1.24
N ARG A 112 21.48 5.78 -0.81
CA ARG A 112 22.90 5.53 -0.52
C ARG A 112 23.22 5.96 0.90
N GLN A 113 23.76 5.04 1.68
CA GLN A 113 24.34 5.36 2.97
C GLN A 113 25.63 6.14 2.75
N THR A 114 25.74 7.31 3.40
CA THR A 114 26.96 8.13 3.41
C THR A 114 27.49 8.27 4.83
N PRO A 115 28.76 8.68 5.04
CA PRO A 115 29.31 8.90 6.40
C PRO A 115 28.52 9.92 7.23
N ASP A 116 27.89 10.88 6.56
CA ASP A 116 27.12 11.98 7.19
C ASP A 116 25.61 11.68 7.28
N GLY A 117 25.18 10.45 6.93
CA GLY A 117 23.77 10.04 6.92
C GLY A 117 23.38 9.30 5.63
N GLY A 118 22.10 9.37 5.25
CA GLY A 118 21.58 8.77 4.04
C GLY A 118 21.22 9.81 2.97
N MET A 119 21.40 9.45 1.71
CA MET A 119 21.05 10.30 0.57
C MET A 119 20.10 9.57 -0.37
N PHE A 120 18.95 10.20 -0.66
CA PHE A 120 18.07 9.79 -1.74
C PHE A 120 18.48 10.44 -3.04
N ALA A 121 18.54 9.66 -4.11
CA ALA A 121 18.81 10.11 -5.48
C ALA A 121 17.61 9.79 -6.38
N GLY A 122 17.49 10.48 -7.51
CA GLY A 122 16.45 10.22 -8.51
C GLY A 122 15.23 11.14 -8.44
N TRP A 123 14.97 11.80 -7.33
CA TRP A 123 14.01 12.90 -7.28
C TRP A 123 14.68 14.17 -7.83
N ARG A 124 14.18 14.66 -8.95
CA ARG A 124 14.83 15.73 -9.73
C ARG A 124 14.18 17.08 -9.46
N ASP A 125 14.97 18.14 -9.46
CA ASP A 125 14.51 19.52 -9.22
C ASP A 125 13.53 20.01 -10.30
N ASP A 126 13.70 19.58 -11.55
CA ASP A 126 12.78 19.90 -12.64
C ASP A 126 11.41 19.25 -12.48
N LEU A 127 11.36 18.07 -11.85
CA LEU A 127 10.10 17.44 -11.46
C LEU A 127 9.35 18.27 -10.42
N ALA A 128 10.08 18.79 -9.43
CA ALA A 128 9.50 19.58 -8.34
C ALA A 128 8.94 20.94 -8.82
N ALA A 129 9.56 21.53 -9.83
CA ALA A 129 9.18 22.86 -10.34
C ALA A 129 7.81 22.90 -11.05
N ASP A 130 7.40 21.78 -11.68
CA ASP A 130 6.19 21.70 -12.51
C ASP A 130 5.10 20.79 -11.94
N LEU A 131 5.15 20.46 -10.64
CA LEU A 131 4.17 19.58 -9.99
C LEU A 131 2.77 20.18 -10.02
N PRO A 132 1.76 19.48 -10.58
CA PRO A 132 0.36 19.87 -10.43
C PRO A 132 -0.06 19.89 -8.95
N ALA A 133 -0.96 20.80 -8.59
CA ALA A 133 -1.48 20.89 -7.20
C ALA A 133 -2.16 19.61 -6.70
N ASN A 134 -2.66 18.78 -7.62
CA ASN A 134 -3.27 17.48 -7.33
C ASN A 134 -2.32 16.29 -7.60
N ALA A 135 -1.01 16.51 -7.63
CA ALA A 135 -0.05 15.46 -7.84
C ALA A 135 -0.06 14.42 -6.72
N THR A 136 0.03 13.16 -7.09
CA THR A 136 0.19 12.01 -6.18
C THR A 136 1.32 11.13 -6.69
N LEU A 137 2.17 10.65 -5.79
CA LEU A 137 3.21 9.67 -6.11
C LEU A 137 2.67 8.24 -5.88
N LEU A 138 2.59 7.46 -6.96
CA LEU A 138 2.48 6.00 -6.89
C LEU A 138 3.87 5.42 -6.71
N LEU A 139 4.13 4.68 -5.61
CA LEU A 139 5.46 4.21 -5.24
C LEU A 139 5.50 2.70 -5.05
N LEU A 140 6.43 2.04 -5.73
CA LEU A 140 6.77 0.62 -5.56
C LEU A 140 8.23 0.55 -5.09
N ALA A 141 8.49 0.05 -3.89
CA ALA A 141 9.80 0.11 -3.29
C ALA A 141 10.31 -1.27 -2.82
N ASP A 142 11.61 -1.48 -2.87
CA ASP A 142 12.21 -2.68 -2.31
C ASP A 142 12.38 -2.54 -0.79
N PRO A 143 11.85 -3.47 0.03
CA PRO A 143 11.89 -3.36 1.48
C PRO A 143 13.28 -3.50 2.10
N PHE A 144 14.24 -4.05 1.36
CA PHE A 144 15.58 -4.33 1.88
C PHE A 144 16.59 -3.20 1.63
N SER A 145 16.31 -2.35 0.62
CA SER A 145 17.27 -1.34 0.16
C SER A 145 16.76 0.10 0.22
N PHE A 146 15.43 0.28 0.34
CA PHE A 146 14.82 1.62 0.33
C PHE A 146 14.14 1.95 1.67
N PRO A 147 14.73 2.86 2.48
CA PRO A 147 14.17 3.27 3.77
C PRO A 147 12.96 4.20 3.57
N VAL A 148 11.82 3.61 3.26
CA VAL A 148 10.61 4.32 2.82
C VAL A 148 10.09 5.32 3.86
N ASP A 149 10.19 5.03 5.18
CA ASP A 149 9.78 5.98 6.23
C ASP A 149 10.61 7.27 6.18
N ALA A 150 11.93 7.16 5.95
CA ALA A 150 12.81 8.31 5.81
C ALA A 150 12.51 9.09 4.52
N PHE A 151 12.18 8.40 3.43
CA PHE A 151 11.76 9.03 2.18
C PHE A 151 10.43 9.78 2.34
N ILE A 152 9.43 9.16 2.97
CA ILE A 152 8.14 9.79 3.27
C ILE A 152 8.32 11.04 4.14
N ALA A 153 9.18 10.98 5.17
CA ALA A 153 9.47 12.13 6.02
C ALA A 153 10.08 13.29 5.22
N ARG A 154 11.06 13.00 4.35
CA ARG A 154 11.65 13.98 3.44
C ARG A 154 10.61 14.59 2.50
N MET A 155 9.76 13.78 1.87
CA MET A 155 8.73 14.27 0.96
C MET A 155 7.69 15.15 1.67
N ALA A 156 7.38 14.85 2.93
CA ALA A 156 6.48 15.68 3.74
C ALA A 156 7.08 17.08 4.03
N GLU A 157 8.40 17.20 4.08
CA GLU A 157 9.10 18.48 4.24
C GLU A 157 9.24 19.24 2.92
N GLU A 158 9.63 18.55 1.85
CA GLU A 158 9.89 19.16 0.52
C GLU A 158 8.61 19.44 -0.26
N HIS A 159 7.59 18.57 -0.13
CA HIS A 159 6.30 18.63 -0.84
C HIS A 159 5.13 18.40 0.11
N PRO A 160 4.89 19.31 1.07
CA PRO A 160 3.83 19.16 2.06
C PRO A 160 2.45 18.99 1.40
N GLY A 161 1.72 17.97 1.84
CA GLY A 161 0.38 17.65 1.34
C GLY A 161 0.34 16.83 0.05
N MET A 162 1.46 16.48 -0.59
CA MET A 162 1.48 15.55 -1.71
C MET A 162 1.32 14.11 -1.20
N PRO A 163 0.23 13.40 -1.56
CA PRO A 163 0.03 12.03 -1.14
C PRO A 163 1.03 11.09 -1.81
N ILE A 164 1.46 10.08 -1.06
CA ILE A 164 2.17 8.93 -1.61
C ILE A 164 1.31 7.70 -1.33
N VAL A 165 1.06 6.88 -2.37
CA VAL A 165 0.29 5.64 -2.26
C VAL A 165 1.03 4.53 -2.99
N GLY A 166 1.01 3.31 -2.44
CA GLY A 166 1.74 2.22 -3.06
C GLY A 166 2.03 1.09 -2.10
N GLY A 167 3.12 0.36 -2.35
CA GLY A 167 3.51 -0.77 -1.52
C GLY A 167 4.95 -1.21 -1.70
N MET A 168 5.44 -1.94 -0.70
CA MET A 168 6.74 -2.58 -0.72
C MET A 168 6.66 -3.90 -1.47
N ALA A 169 7.61 -4.15 -2.36
CA ALA A 169 7.78 -5.43 -3.07
C ALA A 169 7.82 -6.61 -2.09
N SER A 170 7.27 -7.75 -2.48
CA SER A 170 7.15 -8.92 -1.61
C SER A 170 7.46 -10.25 -2.33
N GLY A 171 8.04 -10.18 -3.53
CA GLY A 171 8.35 -11.36 -4.34
C GLY A 171 9.49 -12.22 -3.79
N ALA A 172 10.27 -11.69 -2.86
CA ALA A 172 11.40 -12.37 -2.24
C ALA A 172 11.50 -12.07 -0.74
N ALA A 173 12.19 -12.96 -0.03
CA ALA A 173 12.43 -12.86 1.41
C ALA A 173 13.85 -12.35 1.77
N GLU A 174 14.69 -12.03 0.78
CA GLU A 174 16.08 -11.61 0.97
C GLU A 174 16.45 -10.45 0.03
N PRO A 175 17.47 -9.65 0.39
CA PRO A 175 17.95 -8.54 -0.44
C PRO A 175 18.35 -8.99 -1.85
N GLY A 176 18.01 -8.17 -2.85
CA GLY A 176 18.31 -8.42 -4.26
C GLY A 176 17.41 -9.46 -4.95
N GLY A 177 16.46 -10.05 -4.21
CA GLY A 177 15.53 -11.04 -4.75
C GLY A 177 14.28 -10.44 -5.40
N ASN A 178 13.91 -9.21 -5.05
CA ASN A 178 12.84 -8.48 -5.73
C ASN A 178 13.31 -7.91 -7.06
N THR A 179 12.37 -7.66 -7.95
CA THR A 179 12.62 -6.94 -9.21
C THR A 179 11.61 -5.81 -9.35
N LEU A 180 12.11 -4.60 -9.50
CA LEU A 180 11.36 -3.41 -9.83
C LEU A 180 11.53 -3.11 -11.32
N VAL A 181 10.52 -2.58 -11.98
CA VAL A 181 10.53 -2.27 -13.41
C VAL A 181 10.21 -0.81 -13.64
N ILE A 182 10.96 -0.15 -14.51
CA ILE A 182 10.67 1.18 -15.01
C ILE A 182 11.06 1.30 -16.48
N GLY A 183 10.06 1.48 -17.35
CA GLY A 183 10.26 1.43 -18.79
C GLY A 183 10.82 0.07 -19.24
N SER A 184 12.00 0.08 -19.85
CA SER A 184 12.74 -1.12 -20.29
C SER A 184 13.83 -1.57 -19.32
N ARG A 185 13.91 -0.98 -18.11
CA ARG A 185 14.95 -1.31 -17.12
C ARG A 185 14.36 -2.10 -15.96
N THR A 186 15.17 -2.99 -15.41
CA THR A 186 14.89 -3.70 -14.18
C THR A 186 15.93 -3.31 -13.13
N GLU A 187 15.45 -3.10 -11.89
CA GLU A 187 16.27 -2.77 -10.72
C GLU A 187 16.00 -3.83 -9.64
N ASP A 188 16.98 -4.15 -8.81
CA ASP A 188 16.85 -5.07 -7.67
C ASP A 188 16.93 -4.36 -6.32
N SER A 189 16.94 -3.04 -6.35
CA SER A 189 17.07 -2.17 -5.18
C SER A 189 16.39 -0.82 -5.43
N GLY A 190 16.20 -0.02 -4.38
CA GLY A 190 15.62 1.31 -4.49
C GLY A 190 14.10 1.30 -4.61
N ALA A 191 13.56 2.23 -5.37
CA ALA A 191 12.13 2.33 -5.64
C ALA A 191 11.85 2.89 -7.03
N VAL A 192 10.72 2.49 -7.60
CA VAL A 192 10.20 3.06 -8.85
C VAL A 192 8.81 3.63 -8.63
N GLY A 193 8.43 4.64 -9.38
CA GLY A 193 7.12 5.25 -9.20
C GLY A 193 6.65 6.07 -10.38
N LEU A 194 5.43 6.55 -10.26
CA LEU A 194 4.80 7.51 -11.16
C LEU A 194 4.25 8.67 -10.36
N VAL A 195 4.65 9.88 -10.69
CA VAL A 195 3.93 11.07 -10.25
C VAL A 195 2.82 11.34 -11.24
N VAL A 196 1.58 11.39 -10.76
CA VAL A 196 0.37 11.54 -11.58
C VAL A 196 -0.46 12.70 -11.07
N GLY A 197 -0.95 13.54 -11.99
CA GLY A 197 -1.80 14.68 -11.66
C GLY A 197 -2.39 15.33 -12.92
N GLY A 198 -2.80 16.59 -12.83
CA GLY A 198 -3.41 17.32 -13.94
C GLY A 198 -4.88 16.98 -14.14
N SER A 199 -5.26 16.45 -15.29
CA SER A 199 -6.66 16.10 -15.63
C SER A 199 -7.20 14.88 -14.89
N VAL A 200 -6.35 14.16 -14.16
CA VAL A 200 -6.75 13.03 -13.30
C VAL A 200 -6.30 13.27 -11.87
N ARG A 201 -6.99 12.66 -10.94
CA ARG A 201 -6.63 12.61 -9.53
C ARG A 201 -6.51 11.16 -9.08
N ILE A 202 -5.53 10.91 -8.24
CA ILE A 202 -5.45 9.66 -7.49
C ILE A 202 -6.02 9.92 -6.10
N ARG A 203 -7.12 9.23 -5.74
CA ARG A 203 -7.67 9.26 -4.38
C ARG A 203 -7.13 8.07 -3.61
N PRO A 204 -6.34 8.28 -2.55
CA PRO A 204 -5.94 7.22 -1.66
C PRO A 204 -7.10 6.78 -0.75
N VAL A 205 -7.22 5.47 -0.53
CA VAL A 205 -8.07 4.87 0.49
C VAL A 205 -7.21 3.89 1.29
N VAL A 206 -7.15 4.05 2.62
CA VAL A 206 -6.35 3.18 3.49
C VAL A 206 -7.28 2.53 4.51
N SER A 207 -7.50 1.22 4.34
CA SER A 207 -8.33 0.43 5.24
C SER A 207 -7.46 -0.39 6.20
N GLN A 208 -7.79 -0.33 7.50
CA GLN A 208 -7.05 -1.02 8.54
C GLN A 208 -7.66 -2.38 8.87
N GLY A 209 -6.80 -3.40 9.01
CA GLY A 209 -7.19 -4.77 9.36
C GLY A 209 -7.20 -5.06 10.86
N CYS A 210 -7.04 -4.04 11.71
CA CYS A 210 -6.93 -4.19 13.16
C CYS A 210 -7.89 -3.25 13.88
N ARG A 211 -8.48 -3.72 14.98
CA ARG A 211 -9.29 -2.89 15.85
C ARG A 211 -8.66 -2.69 17.22
N PRO A 212 -8.89 -1.53 17.85
CA PRO A 212 -8.37 -1.25 19.17
C PRO A 212 -9.06 -2.10 20.25
N ILE A 213 -8.28 -2.47 21.28
CA ILE A 213 -8.76 -3.03 22.54
C ILE A 213 -8.27 -2.18 23.70
N GLY A 214 -9.08 -2.11 24.77
CA GLY A 214 -8.79 -1.22 25.89
C GLY A 214 -8.83 0.27 25.48
N ARG A 215 -8.12 1.11 26.22
CA ARG A 215 -8.05 2.56 25.98
C ARG A 215 -6.67 3.00 25.53
N PRO A 216 -6.54 4.14 24.83
CA PRO A 216 -5.25 4.76 24.54
C PRO A 216 -4.48 5.09 25.83
N MET A 217 -3.16 4.93 25.81
CA MET A 217 -2.26 5.18 26.93
C MET A 217 -0.99 5.88 26.46
N VAL A 218 -0.47 6.77 27.29
CA VAL A 218 0.80 7.45 27.04
C VAL A 218 1.95 6.53 27.45
N VAL A 219 2.96 6.40 26.60
CA VAL A 219 4.24 5.76 26.91
C VAL A 219 5.01 6.68 27.87
N THR A 220 5.18 6.24 29.11
CA THR A 220 5.91 7.01 30.12
C THR A 220 7.36 6.62 30.25
N LYS A 221 7.72 5.42 29.73
CA LYS A 221 9.12 4.98 29.62
C LYS A 221 9.27 4.02 28.43
N SER A 222 10.31 4.23 27.58
CA SER A 222 10.66 3.36 26.45
C SER A 222 12.17 3.30 26.23
N GLU A 223 12.63 2.22 25.59
CA GLU A 223 14.01 2.03 25.16
C GLU A 223 13.96 1.40 23.75
N GLU A 224 14.37 2.14 22.71
CA GLU A 224 14.30 1.73 21.31
C GLU A 224 12.91 1.23 20.91
N ASN A 225 12.76 -0.09 20.70
CA ASN A 225 11.51 -0.76 20.36
C ASN A 225 10.79 -1.38 21.57
N LEU A 226 11.23 -1.07 22.78
CA LEU A 226 10.69 -1.61 24.02
C LEU A 226 9.77 -0.60 24.71
N ILE A 227 8.53 -0.98 24.94
CA ILE A 227 7.61 -0.24 25.81
C ILE A 227 7.81 -0.75 27.23
N VAL A 228 8.42 0.08 28.09
CA VAL A 228 8.70 -0.27 29.49
C VAL A 228 7.50 0.08 30.37
N GLU A 229 6.95 1.31 30.23
CA GLU A 229 5.82 1.76 31.04
C GLU A 229 4.75 2.45 30.20
N LEU A 230 3.49 2.18 30.54
CA LEU A 230 2.29 2.83 30.04
C LEU A 230 1.54 3.49 31.20
N GLY A 231 1.46 4.84 31.19
CA GLY A 231 0.83 5.60 32.26
C GLY A 231 1.43 5.31 33.66
N GLY A 232 2.76 5.23 33.74
CA GLY A 232 3.52 5.04 34.98
C GLY A 232 3.49 3.60 35.55
N ARG A 233 3.09 2.59 34.76
CA ARG A 233 3.08 1.19 35.19
C ARG A 233 3.64 0.29 34.09
N PRO A 234 4.20 -0.89 34.43
CA PRO A 234 4.75 -1.83 33.44
C PRO A 234 3.78 -2.13 32.30
N ALA A 235 4.28 -2.10 31.07
CA ALA A 235 3.44 -2.24 29.86
C ALA A 235 2.68 -3.59 29.83
N LEU A 236 3.35 -4.68 30.24
CA LEU A 236 2.73 -6.01 30.30
C LEU A 236 1.64 -6.12 31.38
N GLU A 237 1.78 -5.37 32.48
CA GLU A 237 0.75 -5.31 33.52
C GLU A 237 -0.51 -4.64 32.97
N ARG A 238 -0.36 -3.54 32.22
CA ARG A 238 -1.47 -2.86 31.53
C ARG A 238 -2.15 -3.79 30.52
N LEU A 239 -1.38 -4.55 29.76
CA LEU A 239 -1.93 -5.54 28.84
C LEU A 239 -2.73 -6.63 29.59
N ARG A 240 -2.23 -7.13 30.72
CA ARG A 240 -2.94 -8.12 31.56
C ARG A 240 -4.25 -7.58 32.12
N GLU A 241 -4.29 -6.30 32.52
CA GLU A 241 -5.51 -5.64 32.98
C GLU A 241 -6.56 -5.58 31.87
N ILE A 242 -6.16 -5.16 30.66
CA ILE A 242 -7.04 -5.14 29.48
C ILE A 242 -7.53 -6.54 29.18
N TYR A 243 -6.64 -7.53 29.10
CA TYR A 243 -6.98 -8.92 28.83
C TYR A 243 -8.01 -9.49 29.81
N GLY A 244 -7.91 -9.11 31.08
CA GLY A 244 -8.85 -9.52 32.12
C GLY A 244 -10.28 -9.00 31.92
N GLN A 245 -10.45 -7.90 31.18
CA GLN A 245 -11.75 -7.27 30.90
C GLN A 245 -12.38 -7.70 29.57
N LEU A 246 -11.61 -8.41 28.72
CA LEU A 246 -12.07 -8.87 27.41
C LEU A 246 -13.00 -10.09 27.57
N ASP A 247 -13.91 -10.26 26.61
CA ASP A 247 -14.64 -11.51 26.42
C ASP A 247 -13.75 -12.64 25.87
N GLU A 248 -14.27 -13.85 25.72
CA GLU A 248 -13.45 -15.00 25.32
C GLU A 248 -13.03 -14.91 23.83
N ALA A 249 -13.86 -14.33 22.96
CA ALA A 249 -13.52 -14.13 21.55
C ALA A 249 -12.33 -13.18 21.42
N ASP A 250 -12.37 -12.04 22.09
CA ASP A 250 -11.29 -11.08 22.12
C ASP A 250 -10.02 -11.62 22.76
N ARG A 251 -10.14 -12.41 23.83
CA ARG A 251 -8.98 -13.09 24.43
C ARG A 251 -8.30 -14.04 23.46
N GLN A 252 -9.08 -14.74 22.64
CA GLN A 252 -8.51 -15.60 21.60
C GLN A 252 -7.74 -14.80 20.55
N LEU A 253 -8.30 -13.67 20.09
CA LEU A 253 -7.59 -12.76 19.18
C LEU A 253 -6.31 -12.20 19.79
N VAL A 254 -6.30 -11.82 21.07
CA VAL A 254 -5.08 -11.37 21.76
C VAL A 254 -3.99 -12.45 21.77
N ARG A 255 -4.36 -13.73 21.92
CA ARG A 255 -3.38 -14.84 21.92
C ARG A 255 -2.74 -15.08 20.56
N THR A 256 -3.43 -14.78 19.47
CA THR A 256 -3.01 -15.12 18.10
C THR A 256 -2.59 -13.93 17.27
N SER A 257 -3.06 -12.73 17.59
CA SER A 257 -2.95 -11.57 16.71
C SER A 257 -2.88 -10.23 17.45
N LEU A 258 -2.11 -10.18 18.56
CA LEU A 258 -1.89 -8.97 19.33
C LEU A 258 -0.95 -8.01 18.60
N HIS A 259 -1.34 -6.74 18.57
CA HIS A 259 -0.60 -5.64 17.96
C HIS A 259 -0.60 -4.42 18.89
N VAL A 260 0.24 -3.43 18.56
CA VAL A 260 0.23 -2.09 19.17
C VAL A 260 0.03 -1.06 18.07
N GLY A 261 -0.98 -0.22 18.21
CA GLY A 261 -1.14 0.99 17.43
C GLY A 261 -0.44 2.16 18.09
N ARG A 262 0.43 2.85 17.36
CA ARG A 262 1.01 4.14 17.73
C ARG A 262 0.20 5.24 17.07
N ALA A 263 -0.25 6.25 17.82
CA ALA A 263 -1.01 7.36 17.25
C ALA A 263 -0.23 8.03 16.10
N ALA A 264 -0.90 8.25 14.98
CA ALA A 264 -0.32 8.93 13.83
C ALA A 264 -0.06 10.42 14.12
N THR A 265 -0.85 11.01 15.03
CA THR A 265 -0.69 12.36 15.55
C THR A 265 -1.09 12.41 17.02
N GLU A 266 -0.36 13.20 17.82
CA GLU A 266 -0.65 13.44 19.25
C GLU A 266 -1.63 14.62 19.47
N PHE A 267 -2.00 15.33 18.41
CA PHE A 267 -2.82 16.55 18.49
C PHE A 267 -4.33 16.27 18.44
N ARG A 268 -4.77 15.14 19.02
CA ARG A 268 -6.18 14.77 19.09
C ARG A 268 -6.63 14.52 20.52
N GLU A 269 -7.82 14.98 20.87
CA GLU A 269 -8.45 14.71 22.16
C GLU A 269 -9.06 13.31 22.23
N THR A 270 -9.51 12.79 21.09
CA THR A 270 -10.09 11.46 20.96
C THR A 270 -9.47 10.73 19.77
N PHE A 271 -9.30 9.43 19.93
CA PHE A 271 -8.76 8.55 18.91
C PHE A 271 -9.82 7.57 18.44
N GLY A 272 -9.97 7.45 17.11
CA GLY A 272 -10.84 6.49 16.45
C GLY A 272 -10.08 5.42 15.67
N ARG A 273 -10.82 4.56 14.98
CA ARG A 273 -10.27 3.63 13.99
C ARG A 273 -9.60 4.45 12.89
N GLY A 274 -8.42 4.05 12.45
CA GLY A 274 -7.67 4.78 11.41
C GLY A 274 -6.65 5.79 11.95
N ASP A 275 -6.69 6.17 13.22
CA ASP A 275 -5.76 7.14 13.79
C ASP A 275 -4.43 6.54 14.26
N PHE A 276 -4.25 5.23 14.11
CA PHE A 276 -3.08 4.51 14.62
C PHE A 276 -2.28 3.84 13.50
N LEU A 277 -0.97 3.87 13.63
CA LEU A 277 -0.05 3.04 12.88
C LEU A 277 0.15 1.73 13.64
N VAL A 278 -0.38 0.65 13.10
CA VAL A 278 -0.35 -0.66 13.76
C VAL A 278 0.96 -1.38 13.49
N ARG A 279 1.53 -1.96 14.55
CA ARG A 279 2.80 -2.68 14.54
C ARG A 279 2.68 -4.00 15.30
N ASN A 280 3.47 -4.99 14.89
CA ASN A 280 3.56 -6.26 15.59
C ASN A 280 4.02 -6.08 17.03
N VAL A 281 3.42 -6.85 17.95
CA VAL A 281 4.05 -7.18 19.22
C VAL A 281 5.00 -8.35 18.95
N VAL A 282 6.31 -8.11 19.09
CA VAL A 282 7.35 -9.13 18.80
C VAL A 282 7.71 -9.98 20.03
N GLY A 283 7.29 -9.55 21.22
CA GLY A 283 7.48 -10.29 22.45
C GLY A 283 7.11 -9.49 23.69
N ALA A 284 7.12 -10.18 24.84
CA ALA A 284 6.97 -9.57 26.15
C ALA A 284 7.80 -10.34 27.16
N ASP A 285 8.42 -9.64 28.10
CA ASP A 285 9.19 -10.23 29.18
C ASP A 285 8.38 -10.22 30.49
N PRO A 286 8.00 -11.38 31.03
CA PRO A 286 7.26 -11.47 32.27
C PRO A 286 7.98 -10.95 33.51
N GLU A 287 9.33 -10.97 33.52
CA GLU A 287 10.13 -10.56 34.68
C GLU A 287 10.25 -9.03 34.76
N SER A 288 10.59 -8.38 33.66
CA SER A 288 10.72 -6.92 33.59
C SER A 288 9.38 -6.21 33.33
N GLY A 289 8.38 -6.92 32.81
CA GLY A 289 7.09 -6.34 32.44
C GLY A 289 7.11 -5.52 31.13
N VAL A 290 8.15 -5.67 30.34
CA VAL A 290 8.36 -4.94 29.07
C VAL A 290 7.60 -5.62 27.92
N VAL A 291 7.12 -4.81 26.97
CA VAL A 291 6.54 -5.26 25.68
C VAL A 291 7.40 -4.75 24.53
N ALA A 292 7.89 -5.67 23.69
CA ALA A 292 8.66 -5.36 22.51
C ALA A 292 7.74 -5.26 21.27
N VAL A 293 7.96 -4.23 20.44
CA VAL A 293 7.14 -3.94 19.25
C VAL A 293 8.02 -3.81 18.01
N GLY A 294 7.44 -3.95 16.82
CA GLY A 294 8.13 -3.87 15.54
C GLY A 294 8.33 -2.43 15.03
N ASP A 295 8.53 -1.46 15.94
CA ASP A 295 8.77 -0.04 15.61
C ASP A 295 9.57 0.62 16.74
N THR A 296 10.22 1.74 16.48
CA THR A 296 10.82 2.58 17.51
C THR A 296 9.74 3.36 18.25
N ILE A 297 9.69 3.22 19.56
CA ILE A 297 8.73 3.91 20.44
C ILE A 297 9.42 4.92 21.32
N ARG A 298 8.83 6.12 21.42
CA ARG A 298 9.37 7.21 22.23
C ARG A 298 8.46 7.53 23.41
N THR A 299 9.05 7.87 24.52
CA THR A 299 8.35 8.44 25.67
C THR A 299 7.54 9.66 25.24
N GLY A 300 6.30 9.76 25.71
CA GLY A 300 5.34 10.79 25.34
C GLY A 300 4.40 10.42 24.20
N GLN A 301 4.67 9.35 23.45
CA GLN A 301 3.77 8.88 22.41
C GLN A 301 2.54 8.19 22.99
N THR A 302 1.41 8.34 22.31
CA THR A 302 0.17 7.62 22.62
C THR A 302 0.13 6.31 21.86
N VAL A 303 -0.13 5.21 22.59
CA VAL A 303 -0.31 3.87 22.03
C VAL A 303 -1.61 3.26 22.51
N GLN A 304 -2.12 2.31 21.73
CA GLN A 304 -3.27 1.47 22.11
C GLN A 304 -3.01 0.04 21.63
N PHE A 305 -3.41 -0.94 22.42
CA PHE A 305 -3.36 -2.33 21.96
C PHE A 305 -4.44 -2.57 20.92
N HIS A 306 -4.11 -3.40 19.94
CA HIS A 306 -5.00 -3.78 18.84
C HIS A 306 -5.01 -5.30 18.67
N VAL A 307 -6.10 -5.80 18.13
CA VAL A 307 -6.20 -7.17 17.63
C VAL A 307 -6.54 -7.15 16.15
N ARG A 308 -6.05 -8.13 15.43
CA ARG A 308 -6.38 -8.31 14.03
C ARG A 308 -7.70 -9.05 13.93
N ASP A 309 -8.65 -8.51 13.18
CA ASP A 309 -10.03 -8.96 13.12
C ASP A 309 -10.56 -8.87 11.69
N ALA A 310 -10.91 -10.03 11.11
CA ALA A 310 -11.39 -10.13 9.74
C ALA A 310 -12.71 -9.37 9.52
N THR A 311 -13.65 -9.47 10.46
CA THR A 311 -14.94 -8.76 10.37
C THR A 311 -14.74 -7.26 10.36
N THR A 312 -13.89 -6.77 11.27
CA THR A 312 -13.57 -5.34 11.33
C THR A 312 -12.84 -4.86 10.06
N ALA A 313 -11.96 -5.69 9.50
CA ALA A 313 -11.24 -5.36 8.26
C ALA A 313 -12.19 -5.29 7.06
N ASP A 314 -13.19 -6.16 6.97
CA ASP A 314 -14.23 -6.13 5.93
C ASP A 314 -15.10 -4.89 6.05
N GLU A 315 -15.65 -4.61 7.25
CA GLU A 315 -16.51 -3.46 7.51
C GLU A 315 -15.81 -2.13 7.17
N ASP A 316 -14.55 -1.97 7.60
CA ASP A 316 -13.75 -0.78 7.36
C ASP A 316 -13.51 -0.56 5.87
N LEU A 317 -13.06 -1.60 5.15
CA LEU A 317 -12.81 -1.54 3.72
C LEU A 317 -14.07 -1.18 2.95
N ARG A 318 -15.19 -1.85 3.21
CA ARG A 318 -16.48 -1.57 2.55
C ARG A 318 -16.96 -0.15 2.81
N SER A 319 -16.90 0.30 4.06
CA SER A 319 -17.33 1.66 4.43
C SER A 319 -16.55 2.73 3.65
N LEU A 320 -15.22 2.58 3.58
CA LEU A 320 -14.35 3.52 2.86
C LEU A 320 -14.56 3.49 1.34
N LEU A 321 -14.78 2.30 0.75
CA LEU A 321 -15.04 2.17 -0.68
C LEU A 321 -16.41 2.74 -1.07
N VAL A 322 -17.46 2.49 -0.28
CA VAL A 322 -18.80 3.07 -0.50
C VAL A 322 -18.73 4.60 -0.43
N ALA A 323 -17.98 5.16 0.50
CA ALA A 323 -17.79 6.61 0.58
C ALA A 323 -17.04 7.18 -0.65
N ALA A 324 -16.23 6.36 -1.33
CA ALA A 324 -15.50 6.76 -2.52
C ALA A 324 -16.28 6.57 -3.85
N GLU A 325 -17.38 5.80 -3.85
CA GLU A 325 -18.19 5.47 -5.06
C GLU A 325 -18.70 6.71 -5.80
N ALA A 326 -19.16 7.70 -5.06
CA ALA A 326 -19.76 8.91 -5.65
C ALA A 326 -18.79 9.73 -6.52
N ALA A 327 -17.47 9.53 -6.40
CA ALA A 327 -16.47 10.14 -7.26
C ALA A 327 -16.30 9.42 -8.61
N ALA A 328 -17.01 8.31 -8.82
CA ALA A 328 -17.00 7.50 -10.03
C ALA A 328 -15.59 7.15 -10.51
N PRO A 329 -14.77 6.42 -9.72
CA PRO A 329 -13.43 6.05 -10.13
C PRO A 329 -13.47 5.17 -11.39
N VAL A 330 -12.51 5.39 -12.29
CA VAL A 330 -12.41 4.67 -13.57
C VAL A 330 -11.46 3.47 -13.50
N GLY A 331 -10.74 3.31 -12.40
CA GLY A 331 -9.82 2.19 -12.14
C GLY A 331 -9.24 2.24 -10.74
N ALA A 332 -8.70 1.13 -10.28
CA ALA A 332 -8.10 0.99 -8.96
C ALA A 332 -6.77 0.23 -8.99
N LEU A 333 -5.84 0.65 -8.13
CA LEU A 333 -4.64 -0.12 -7.78
C LEU A 333 -4.71 -0.46 -6.30
N VAL A 334 -4.56 -1.73 -5.95
CA VAL A 334 -4.73 -2.25 -4.59
C VAL A 334 -3.40 -2.81 -4.08
N PHE A 335 -2.91 -2.23 -3.00
CA PHE A 335 -1.71 -2.66 -2.29
C PHE A 335 -2.17 -3.23 -0.96
N THR A 336 -2.44 -4.53 -0.94
CA THR A 336 -2.95 -5.21 0.25
C THR A 336 -1.82 -5.91 1.00
N CYS A 337 -1.86 -5.88 2.34
CA CYS A 337 -0.84 -6.54 3.15
C CYS A 337 -0.74 -8.03 2.80
N ASN A 338 0.48 -8.55 2.66
CA ASN A 338 0.71 -9.98 2.46
C ASN A 338 0.19 -10.86 3.63
N GLY A 339 -0.17 -10.25 4.74
CA GLY A 339 -0.90 -10.86 5.82
C GLY A 339 -2.42 -10.93 5.59
N ARG A 340 -3.02 -10.21 4.64
CA ARG A 340 -4.46 -10.29 4.29
C ARG A 340 -4.73 -11.52 3.41
N GLY A 341 -5.71 -11.49 2.54
CA GLY A 341 -6.10 -12.63 1.74
C GLY A 341 -6.45 -13.86 2.61
N MET A 342 -6.07 -15.03 2.17
CA MET A 342 -6.32 -16.30 2.90
C MET A 342 -5.61 -16.43 4.26
N ARG A 343 -4.74 -15.48 4.62
CA ARG A 343 -4.15 -15.42 5.96
C ARG A 343 -5.03 -14.70 6.99
N LEU A 344 -6.01 -13.95 6.53
CA LEU A 344 -6.95 -13.21 7.38
C LEU A 344 -8.39 -13.65 7.19
N PHE A 345 -8.80 -13.87 5.95
CA PHE A 345 -10.18 -14.20 5.59
C PHE A 345 -10.34 -15.68 5.29
N ASP A 346 -11.47 -16.25 5.67
CA ASP A 346 -11.79 -17.67 5.42
C ASP A 346 -12.14 -17.94 3.95
N GLU A 347 -12.52 -16.87 3.20
CA GLU A 347 -12.84 -16.96 1.79
C GLU A 347 -11.78 -16.26 0.92
N PRO A 348 -11.46 -16.83 -0.27
CA PRO A 348 -10.49 -16.22 -1.18
C PRO A 348 -11.08 -14.98 -1.86
N HIS A 349 -10.18 -14.13 -2.34
CA HIS A 349 -10.49 -12.95 -3.17
C HIS A 349 -11.20 -11.81 -2.43
N HIS A 350 -11.02 -11.70 -1.12
CA HIS A 350 -11.78 -10.78 -0.28
C HIS A 350 -11.62 -9.32 -0.72
N ASP A 351 -10.40 -8.77 -0.68
CA ASP A 351 -10.18 -7.35 -0.95
C ASP A 351 -10.50 -6.99 -2.40
N ALA A 352 -10.13 -7.87 -3.34
CA ALA A 352 -10.42 -7.69 -4.75
C ALA A 352 -11.94 -7.69 -5.04
N ARG A 353 -12.71 -8.57 -4.38
CA ARG A 353 -14.18 -8.58 -4.47
C ARG A 353 -14.82 -7.37 -3.85
N CYS A 354 -14.36 -6.93 -2.66
CA CYS A 354 -14.88 -5.71 -2.02
C CYS A 354 -14.80 -4.50 -2.96
N VAL A 355 -13.68 -4.35 -3.69
CA VAL A 355 -13.54 -3.26 -4.68
C VAL A 355 -14.63 -3.37 -5.76
N GLN A 356 -14.83 -4.57 -6.34
CA GLN A 356 -15.82 -4.78 -7.40
C GLN A 356 -17.27 -4.63 -6.91
N GLU A 357 -17.56 -5.08 -5.70
CA GLU A 357 -18.90 -5.02 -5.11
C GLU A 357 -19.29 -3.59 -4.72
N CYS A 358 -18.33 -2.81 -4.20
CA CYS A 358 -18.60 -1.44 -3.73
C CYS A 358 -18.49 -0.38 -4.83
N LEU A 359 -17.59 -0.55 -5.81
CA LEU A 359 -17.32 0.44 -6.86
C LEU A 359 -17.80 0.02 -8.25
N GLY A 360 -18.39 -1.17 -8.37
CA GLY A 360 -18.77 -1.76 -9.66
C GLY A 360 -17.57 -2.37 -10.40
N PRO A 361 -17.75 -2.84 -11.63
CA PRO A 361 -16.73 -3.58 -12.39
C PRO A 361 -15.64 -2.67 -12.97
N ILE A 362 -14.97 -1.89 -12.12
CA ILE A 362 -13.85 -1.06 -12.55
C ILE A 362 -12.57 -1.90 -12.73
N PRO A 363 -11.73 -1.60 -13.73
CA PRO A 363 -10.44 -2.27 -13.92
C PRO A 363 -9.54 -2.12 -12.70
N THR A 364 -9.30 -3.24 -12.02
CA THR A 364 -8.57 -3.27 -10.75
C THR A 364 -7.36 -4.17 -10.88
N ALA A 365 -6.19 -3.69 -10.46
CA ALA A 365 -4.97 -4.47 -10.35
C ALA A 365 -4.29 -4.23 -9.01
N GLY A 366 -3.37 -5.10 -8.62
CA GLY A 366 -2.62 -4.90 -7.39
C GLY A 366 -1.76 -6.09 -7.01
N PHE A 367 -1.22 -6.02 -5.80
CA PHE A 367 -0.40 -7.08 -5.27
C PHE A 367 -0.44 -7.13 -3.73
N PHE A 368 -0.02 -8.29 -3.19
CA PHE A 368 0.18 -8.49 -1.76
C PHE A 368 1.53 -7.87 -1.35
N ALA A 369 1.48 -6.76 -0.61
CA ALA A 369 2.64 -5.95 -0.26
C ALA A 369 3.27 -6.38 1.08
N GLN A 370 4.58 -6.18 1.22
CA GLN A 370 5.31 -6.39 2.48
C GLN A 370 5.23 -5.17 3.42
N GLY A 371 4.52 -4.14 3.01
CA GLY A 371 4.19 -2.91 3.70
C GLY A 371 3.42 -2.03 2.74
N GLU A 372 2.40 -1.38 3.23
CA GLU A 372 1.49 -0.56 2.43
C GLU A 372 1.81 0.91 2.67
N ILE A 373 1.83 1.71 1.61
CA ILE A 373 2.10 3.14 1.68
C ILE A 373 0.80 3.88 1.43
N GLY A 374 0.42 4.78 2.34
CA GLY A 374 -0.79 5.56 2.16
C GLY A 374 -0.97 6.64 3.24
N PRO A 375 -1.86 7.61 3.03
CA PRO A 375 -2.07 8.70 3.98
C PRO A 375 -3.03 8.33 5.11
N ILE A 376 -2.80 8.96 6.28
CA ILE A 376 -3.77 9.17 7.34
C ILE A 376 -3.93 10.68 7.48
N GLY A 377 -5.11 11.20 7.16
CA GLY A 377 -5.32 12.65 7.05
C GLY A 377 -4.47 13.25 5.92
N ASP A 378 -3.67 14.25 6.26
CA ASP A 378 -2.77 14.97 5.34
C ASP A 378 -1.33 14.42 5.29
N ARG A 379 -1.04 13.33 5.99
CA ARG A 379 0.32 12.77 6.10
C ARG A 379 0.36 11.32 5.62
N THR A 380 1.37 11.01 4.83
CA THR A 380 1.64 9.63 4.39
C THR A 380 2.44 8.85 5.43
N PHE A 381 2.22 7.54 5.48
CA PHE A 381 2.90 6.59 6.36
C PHE A 381 3.14 5.25 5.66
N LEU A 382 4.11 4.50 6.18
CA LEU A 382 4.22 3.07 5.95
C LEU A 382 3.32 2.34 6.95
N HIS A 383 2.42 1.52 6.42
CA HIS A 383 1.46 0.72 7.18
C HIS A 383 1.86 -0.75 7.23
N GLY A 384 1.21 -1.48 8.09
CA GLY A 384 1.12 -2.94 8.09
C GLY A 384 -0.32 -3.36 8.40
N PHE A 385 -0.72 -4.52 7.89
CA PHE A 385 -2.06 -5.10 8.07
C PHE A 385 -3.20 -4.32 7.41
N THR A 386 -2.90 -3.46 6.45
CA THR A 386 -3.85 -2.58 5.77
C THR A 386 -4.12 -3.04 4.33
N ALA A 387 -5.13 -2.43 3.71
CA ALA A 387 -5.25 -2.34 2.27
C ALA A 387 -5.15 -0.86 1.89
N SER A 388 -4.09 -0.49 1.17
CA SER A 388 -3.91 0.84 0.59
C SER A 388 -4.35 0.79 -0.87
N ILE A 389 -5.26 1.66 -1.26
CA ILE A 389 -5.88 1.65 -2.59
C ILE A 389 -5.71 3.01 -3.24
N ALA A 390 -5.27 3.03 -4.48
CA ALA A 390 -5.21 4.22 -5.33
C ALA A 390 -6.38 4.17 -6.31
N LEU A 391 -7.40 5.00 -6.10
CA LEU A 391 -8.53 5.16 -7.02
C LEU A 391 -8.20 6.23 -8.05
N VAL A 392 -8.34 5.91 -9.33
CA VAL A 392 -8.12 6.83 -10.44
C VAL A 392 -9.43 7.51 -10.80
N GLU A 393 -9.47 8.84 -10.70
CA GLU A 393 -10.65 9.67 -10.90
C GLU A 393 -10.37 10.79 -11.90
N PRO A 394 -11.38 11.27 -12.68
CA PRO A 394 -11.28 12.56 -13.36
C PRO A 394 -11.03 13.68 -12.35
N ALA A 395 -10.13 14.63 -12.67
CA ALA A 395 -9.83 15.76 -11.76
C ALA A 395 -11.01 16.71 -11.55
N ASP A 396 -11.94 16.78 -12.51
CA ASP A 396 -13.14 17.63 -12.46
C ASP A 396 -14.28 17.03 -11.60
N ALA A 397 -14.09 15.85 -11.01
CA ALA A 397 -15.05 15.32 -10.04
C ALA A 397 -15.10 16.25 -8.82
N PRO A 398 -16.31 16.67 -8.38
CA PRO A 398 -16.44 17.60 -7.27
C PRO A 398 -15.75 17.05 -6.02
N PRO A 399 -15.00 17.89 -5.29
CA PRO A 399 -14.41 17.47 -4.03
C PRO A 399 -15.54 17.07 -3.08
N GLN A 400 -15.59 15.79 -2.71
CA GLN A 400 -16.42 15.38 -1.57
C GLN A 400 -15.76 15.90 -0.30
N GLU A 401 -16.48 16.72 0.45
CA GLU A 401 -16.13 17.01 1.83
C GLU A 401 -16.04 15.67 2.56
N ALA A 402 -14.87 15.38 3.10
CA ALA A 402 -14.68 14.24 3.99
C ALA A 402 -15.64 14.44 5.17
N THR A 403 -16.74 13.70 5.19
CA THR A 403 -17.59 13.61 6.37
C THR A 403 -16.74 12.95 7.46
N ILE A 404 -16.18 13.81 8.31
CA ILE A 404 -15.51 13.38 9.54
C ILE A 404 -16.64 12.85 10.42
N ALA A 405 -16.72 11.53 10.55
CA ALA A 405 -17.53 10.86 11.55
C ALA A 405 -16.66 10.52 12.78
#